data_339b3d5dbc44363658cf3025c6637cfa
#
_entry.id   339b3d5dbc44363658cf3025c6637cfa
#
_cell.length_a   1.000
_cell.length_b   1.000
_cell.length_c   1.000
_cell.angle_alpha   90.00
_cell.angle_beta   90.00
_cell.angle_gamma   90.00
#
_symmetry.space_group_name_H-M   'P 1'
#
loop_
_entity.id
_entity.type
_entity.pdbx_description
1 polymer ?
#
loop_
_entity_poly.entity_id
_entity_poly.type
_entity_poly.pdbx_seq_one_letter_code
_entity_poly.pdbx_strand_id
1 'polypeptide(L)'
;MPHLTLLFSLIMRTLLLLPLLGAALASSDYRAYHGYKVLRTEVLDKASSDLLHKVMIEDNVDFWREPAPGRMADLMVKGTQVDSVSKWLTEHNIKYSVMVENVQDLVDQSKKDMFASREKIRSNNSLAMDWNDYQPLDVLNSFIQSLADSNDFARIINIGQSYEGRDMNVLAVEKV
;
A
#
# COMPACT_ATOMS: atom_id res chain seq x y z
N MET A 1 -7.06 33.76 -51.28
CA MET A 1 -7.33 33.47 -49.86
C MET A 1 -6.79 32.09 -49.40
N PRO A 2 -5.53 31.75 -49.70
CA PRO A 2 -4.98 30.44 -49.24
C PRO A 2 -4.38 30.46 -47.83
N HIS A 3 -4.12 31.64 -47.23
CA HIS A 3 -3.46 31.74 -45.92
C HIS A 3 -4.39 31.41 -44.73
N LEU A 4 -5.72 31.58 -44.89
CA LEU A 4 -6.67 31.37 -43.79
C LEU A 4 -6.94 29.89 -43.52
N THR A 5 -6.90 29.05 -44.57
CA THR A 5 -7.09 27.58 -44.48
C THR A 5 -5.88 26.88 -43.85
N LEU A 6 -4.67 27.42 -44.06
CA LEU A 6 -3.44 26.87 -43.45
C LEU A 6 -3.38 27.16 -41.95
N LEU A 7 -3.82 28.34 -41.51
CA LEU A 7 -3.86 28.72 -40.10
C LEU A 7 -4.88 27.85 -39.32
N PHE A 8 -6.05 27.60 -39.91
CA PHE A 8 -7.11 26.77 -39.29
C PHE A 8 -6.67 25.31 -39.16
N SER A 9 -5.96 24.76 -40.15
CA SER A 9 -5.39 23.42 -40.09
C SER A 9 -4.29 23.26 -39.05
N LEU A 10 -3.47 24.29 -38.82
CA LEU A 10 -2.42 24.28 -37.82
C LEU A 10 -2.98 24.37 -36.40
N ILE A 11 -3.99 25.19 -36.17
CA ILE A 11 -4.66 25.38 -34.88
C ILE A 11 -5.44 24.09 -34.51
N MET A 12 -6.11 23.44 -35.44
CA MET A 12 -6.79 22.15 -35.18
C MET A 12 -5.83 21.02 -34.86
N ARG A 13 -4.63 20.98 -35.48
CA ARG A 13 -3.62 19.96 -35.17
C ARG A 13 -2.98 20.16 -33.79
N THR A 14 -2.80 21.42 -33.36
CA THR A 14 -2.28 21.71 -32.01
C THR A 14 -3.33 21.47 -30.92
N LEU A 15 -4.62 21.70 -31.20
CA LEU A 15 -5.69 21.41 -30.23
C LEU A 15 -5.94 19.91 -30.02
N LEU A 16 -5.64 19.05 -31.01
CA LEU A 16 -5.75 17.59 -30.88
C LEU A 16 -4.59 16.94 -30.11
N LEU A 17 -3.45 17.64 -29.99
CA LEU A 17 -2.27 17.15 -29.25
C LEU A 17 -2.27 17.53 -27.76
N LEU A 18 -3.08 18.52 -27.35
CA LEU A 18 -3.18 18.93 -25.95
C LEU A 18 -3.72 17.85 -24.99
N PRO A 19 -4.70 17.02 -25.34
CA PRO A 19 -5.18 15.97 -24.42
C PRO A 19 -4.22 14.80 -24.29
N LEU A 20 -3.27 14.57 -25.22
CA LEU A 20 -2.27 13.52 -25.09
C LEU A 20 -1.14 13.88 -24.10
N LEU A 21 -0.84 15.18 -23.91
CA LEU A 21 0.17 15.62 -22.92
C LEU A 21 -0.37 15.57 -21.48
N GLY A 22 -1.69 15.66 -21.30
CA GLY A 22 -2.32 15.59 -19.96
C GLY A 22 -2.42 14.19 -19.39
N ALA A 23 -2.41 13.16 -20.23
CA ALA A 23 -2.49 11.75 -19.79
C ALA A 23 -1.15 11.18 -19.28
N ALA A 24 -0.04 11.85 -19.56
CA ALA A 24 1.31 11.38 -19.17
C ALA A 24 1.72 11.80 -17.75
N LEU A 25 0.92 12.59 -17.03
CA LEU A 25 1.23 13.06 -15.68
C LEU A 25 0.42 12.40 -14.56
N ALA A 26 -0.37 11.38 -14.86
CA ALA A 26 -0.89 10.49 -13.84
C ALA A 26 0.19 9.47 -13.46
N SER A 27 1.33 9.95 -12.97
CA SER A 27 2.23 9.10 -12.20
C SER A 27 1.45 8.70 -10.96
N SER A 28 1.16 7.42 -10.81
CA SER A 28 0.70 6.87 -9.54
C SER A 28 1.71 7.31 -8.48
N ASP A 29 1.28 8.18 -7.58
CA ASP A 29 2.13 8.75 -6.52
C ASP A 29 2.38 7.66 -5.45
N TYR A 30 3.02 6.57 -5.88
CA TYR A 30 3.47 5.52 -4.98
C TYR A 30 4.71 6.01 -4.25
N ARG A 31 4.55 6.20 -2.95
CA ARG A 31 5.68 6.53 -2.07
C ARG A 31 6.77 5.47 -2.23
N ALA A 32 7.98 5.90 -2.59
CA ALA A 32 9.14 5.03 -2.66
C ALA A 32 9.81 4.91 -1.29
N TYR A 33 10.25 3.70 -0.95
CA TYR A 33 10.88 3.38 0.34
C TYR A 33 12.34 2.95 0.17
N HIS A 34 13.02 3.45 -0.86
CA HIS A 34 14.44 3.16 -1.07
C HIS A 34 15.30 3.62 0.11
N GLY A 35 16.13 2.71 0.63
CA GLY A 35 17.01 2.95 1.75
C GLY A 35 16.32 3.01 3.13
N TYR A 36 14.99 2.86 3.19
CA TYR A 36 14.31 2.68 4.47
C TYR A 36 14.67 1.31 5.05
N LYS A 37 15.01 1.28 6.35
CA LYS A 37 15.30 0.05 7.09
C LYS A 37 14.27 -0.17 8.18
N VAL A 38 14.12 -1.43 8.60
CA VAL A 38 13.37 -1.75 9.82
C VAL A 38 14.35 -2.23 10.87
N LEU A 39 14.41 -1.49 11.98
CA LEU A 39 15.20 -1.83 13.14
C LEU A 39 14.30 -2.52 14.18
N ARG A 40 14.68 -3.70 14.62
CA ARG A 40 14.02 -4.41 15.71
C ARG A 40 14.74 -4.14 17.00
N THR A 41 14.05 -3.65 18.01
CA THR A 41 14.60 -3.29 19.32
C THR A 41 14.03 -4.16 20.42
N GLU A 42 14.84 -4.38 21.47
CA GLU A 42 14.39 -4.98 22.73
C GLU A 42 13.80 -3.88 23.61
N VAL A 43 12.58 -4.06 24.11
CA VAL A 43 11.92 -3.15 25.05
C VAL A 43 11.82 -3.85 26.40
N LEU A 44 12.76 -3.54 27.30
CA LEU A 44 12.89 -4.27 28.56
C LEU A 44 11.84 -3.83 29.58
N ASP A 45 11.58 -2.53 29.67
CA ASP A 45 10.75 -1.92 30.70
C ASP A 45 9.91 -0.75 30.16
N LYS A 46 9.14 -0.15 31.06
CA LYS A 46 8.33 1.02 30.72
C LYS A 46 9.17 2.25 30.33
N ALA A 47 10.33 2.44 30.95
CA ALA A 47 11.19 3.58 30.62
C ALA A 47 11.71 3.49 29.19
N SER A 48 12.17 2.32 28.75
CA SER A 48 12.58 2.05 27.37
C SER A 48 11.41 2.26 26.38
N SER A 49 10.20 1.84 26.76
CA SER A 49 9.00 2.06 25.96
C SER A 49 8.68 3.55 25.78
N ASP A 50 8.70 4.30 26.89
CA ASP A 50 8.40 5.75 26.86
C ASP A 50 9.47 6.52 26.07
N LEU A 51 10.74 6.12 26.16
CA LEU A 51 11.84 6.68 25.36
C LEU A 51 11.62 6.46 23.85
N LEU A 52 11.25 5.24 23.44
CA LEU A 52 10.98 4.93 22.03
C LEU A 52 9.79 5.70 21.48
N HIS A 53 8.70 5.85 22.25
CA HIS A 53 7.57 6.70 21.86
C HIS A 53 7.98 8.16 21.65
N LYS A 54 8.92 8.69 22.45
CA LYS A 54 9.42 10.04 22.30
C LYS A 54 10.16 10.22 20.97
N VAL A 55 11.02 9.28 20.58
CA VAL A 55 11.73 9.29 19.28
C VAL A 55 10.77 9.27 18.10
N MET A 56 9.66 8.51 18.20
CA MET A 56 8.65 8.50 17.14
C MET A 56 8.08 9.89 16.88
N ILE A 57 7.81 10.65 17.95
CA ILE A 57 7.24 11.99 17.83
C ILE A 57 8.27 12.99 17.29
N GLU A 58 9.49 12.94 17.78
CA GLU A 58 10.55 13.90 17.45
C GLU A 58 11.17 13.66 16.07
N ASP A 59 11.43 12.39 15.71
CA ASP A 59 12.14 12.00 14.48
C ASP A 59 11.20 11.48 13.37
N ASN A 60 9.89 11.48 13.58
CA ASN A 60 8.89 10.97 12.64
C ASN A 60 9.18 9.53 12.17
N VAL A 61 9.58 8.66 13.12
CA VAL A 61 9.81 7.25 12.91
C VAL A 61 8.49 6.50 12.96
N ASP A 62 8.25 5.60 12.01
CA ASP A 62 7.04 4.80 11.94
C ASP A 62 7.22 3.44 12.64
N PHE A 63 6.31 3.09 13.54
CA PHE A 63 6.35 1.78 14.20
C PHE A 63 5.53 0.75 13.43
N TRP A 64 6.18 -0.32 12.97
CA TRP A 64 5.50 -1.52 12.49
C TRP A 64 5.01 -2.39 13.65
N ARG A 65 5.68 -2.28 14.78
CA ARG A 65 5.27 -2.85 16.06
C ARG A 65 5.57 -1.86 17.16
N GLU A 66 4.53 -1.45 17.84
CA GLU A 66 4.60 -0.49 18.94
C GLU A 66 5.44 -1.01 20.13
N PRO A 67 6.26 -0.14 20.74
CA PRO A 67 7.03 -0.51 21.93
C PRO A 67 6.11 -0.75 23.13
N ALA A 68 6.34 -1.88 23.81
CA ALA A 68 5.68 -2.18 25.07
C ALA A 68 6.64 -3.02 25.94
N PRO A 69 6.60 -2.86 27.27
CA PRO A 69 7.49 -3.58 28.19
C PRO A 69 7.48 -5.09 27.97
N GLY A 70 8.66 -5.70 27.88
CA GLY A 70 8.83 -7.14 27.67
C GLY A 70 8.54 -7.62 26.24
N ARG A 71 8.37 -6.72 25.27
CA ARG A 71 8.16 -7.07 23.85
C ARG A 71 9.20 -6.38 22.97
N MET A 72 9.40 -6.92 21.78
CA MET A 72 10.20 -6.26 20.75
C MET A 72 9.35 -5.19 20.05
N ALA A 73 9.99 -4.07 19.70
CA ALA A 73 9.40 -3.06 18.82
C ALA A 73 10.12 -3.06 17.46
N ASP A 74 9.39 -2.76 16.40
CA ASP A 74 9.91 -2.70 15.03
C ASP A 74 9.74 -1.26 14.50
N LEU A 75 10.85 -0.59 14.23
CA LEU A 75 10.90 0.81 13.81
C LEU A 75 11.28 0.90 12.34
N MET A 76 10.40 1.44 11.49
CA MET A 76 10.77 1.79 10.13
C MET A 76 11.44 3.16 10.13
N VAL A 77 12.71 3.19 9.73
CA VAL A 77 13.57 4.36 9.76
C VAL A 77 13.95 4.76 8.34
N LYS A 78 13.85 6.04 8.05
CA LYS A 78 14.27 6.61 6.77
C LYS A 78 15.78 6.48 6.59
N GLY A 79 16.25 6.15 5.38
CA GLY A 79 17.67 5.92 5.10
C GLY A 79 18.59 7.04 5.59
N THR A 80 18.18 8.29 5.47
CA THR A 80 18.93 9.46 5.95
C THR A 80 18.99 9.60 7.46
N GLN A 81 18.17 8.86 8.20
CA GLN A 81 18.06 8.90 9.67
C GLN A 81 18.58 7.64 10.36
N VAL A 82 18.95 6.60 9.59
CA VAL A 82 19.39 5.31 10.16
C VAL A 82 20.56 5.48 11.12
N ASP A 83 21.58 6.26 10.74
CA ASP A 83 22.76 6.45 11.57
C ASP A 83 22.45 7.22 12.86
N SER A 84 21.63 8.27 12.79
CA SER A 84 21.23 9.05 13.95
C SER A 84 20.38 8.24 14.92
N VAL A 85 19.39 7.50 14.41
CA VAL A 85 18.53 6.64 15.22
C VAL A 85 19.33 5.48 15.85
N SER A 86 20.21 4.85 15.10
CA SER A 86 21.07 3.77 15.59
C SER A 86 22.01 4.24 16.71
N LYS A 87 22.61 5.41 16.53
CA LYS A 87 23.44 6.04 17.55
C LYS A 87 22.62 6.35 18.80
N TRP A 88 21.45 6.94 18.63
CA TRP A 88 20.54 7.26 19.74
C TRP A 88 20.15 6.00 20.53
N LEU A 89 19.77 4.90 19.84
CA LEU A 89 19.45 3.62 20.49
C LEU A 89 20.63 3.11 21.34
N THR A 90 21.85 3.21 20.80
CA THR A 90 23.09 2.78 21.50
C THR A 90 23.34 3.63 22.73
N GLU A 91 23.21 4.95 22.65
CA GLU A 91 23.41 5.89 23.76
C GLU A 91 22.42 5.68 24.92
N HIS A 92 21.19 5.18 24.58
CA HIS A 92 20.18 4.86 25.59
C HIS A 92 20.19 3.38 26.02
N ASN A 93 21.23 2.62 25.64
CA ASN A 93 21.38 1.18 25.93
C ASN A 93 20.20 0.32 25.43
N ILE A 94 19.54 0.72 24.36
CA ILE A 94 18.50 -0.05 23.71
C ILE A 94 19.16 -0.91 22.63
N LYS A 95 19.16 -2.22 22.83
CA LYS A 95 19.68 -3.18 21.85
C LYS A 95 18.79 -3.23 20.64
N TYR A 96 19.37 -3.30 19.45
CA TYR A 96 18.65 -3.43 18.19
C TYR A 96 19.39 -4.33 17.20
N SER A 97 18.64 -4.79 16.22
CA SER A 97 19.15 -5.48 15.04
C SER A 97 18.43 -4.97 13.79
N VAL A 98 19.07 -5.05 12.63
CA VAL A 98 18.41 -4.73 11.37
C VAL A 98 17.56 -5.92 10.95
N MET A 99 16.23 -5.75 10.95
CA MET A 99 15.27 -6.77 10.53
C MET A 99 15.05 -6.73 9.02
N VAL A 100 15.02 -5.51 8.43
CA VAL A 100 14.86 -5.29 6.99
C VAL A 100 15.89 -4.27 6.53
N GLU A 101 16.74 -4.65 5.60
CA GLU A 101 17.82 -3.79 5.07
C GLU A 101 17.30 -2.74 4.07
N ASN A 102 16.26 -3.06 3.31
CA ASN A 102 15.64 -2.15 2.35
C ASN A 102 14.14 -2.47 2.22
N VAL A 103 13.31 -1.58 2.70
CA VAL A 103 11.84 -1.77 2.67
C VAL A 103 11.31 -1.83 1.23
N GLN A 104 11.98 -1.13 0.29
CA GLN A 104 11.56 -1.15 -1.12
C GLN A 104 11.61 -2.57 -1.71
N ASP A 105 12.58 -3.39 -1.32
CA ASP A 105 12.70 -4.75 -1.84
C ASP A 105 11.49 -5.62 -1.45
N LEU A 106 10.96 -5.43 -0.23
CA LEU A 106 9.72 -6.09 0.21
C LEU A 106 8.50 -5.61 -0.59
N VAL A 107 8.42 -4.31 -0.83
CA VAL A 107 7.33 -3.72 -1.65
C VAL A 107 7.38 -4.27 -3.08
N ASP A 108 8.56 -4.34 -3.67
CA ASP A 108 8.73 -4.83 -5.03
C ASP A 108 8.47 -6.34 -5.14
N GLN A 109 8.86 -7.10 -4.12
CA GLN A 109 8.54 -8.53 -4.06
C GLN A 109 7.04 -8.75 -3.94
N SER A 110 6.36 -8.07 -2.99
CA SER A 110 4.91 -8.15 -2.82
C SER A 110 4.15 -7.79 -4.11
N LYS A 111 4.61 -6.77 -4.85
CA LYS A 111 4.02 -6.44 -6.16
C LYS A 111 4.17 -7.58 -7.18
N LYS A 112 5.35 -8.20 -7.26
CA LYS A 112 5.59 -9.34 -8.17
C LYS A 112 4.68 -10.52 -7.82
N ASP A 113 4.56 -10.85 -6.54
CA ASP A 113 3.74 -11.96 -6.06
C ASP A 113 2.25 -11.70 -6.36
N MET A 114 1.79 -10.48 -6.12
CA MET A 114 0.43 -10.05 -6.46
C MET A 114 0.15 -10.16 -7.98
N PHE A 115 1.09 -9.73 -8.84
CA PHE A 115 0.94 -9.87 -10.29
C PHE A 115 0.90 -11.34 -10.71
N ALA A 116 1.75 -12.18 -10.15
CA ALA A 116 1.77 -13.61 -10.46
C ALA A 116 0.47 -14.31 -10.02
N SER A 117 -0.07 -13.96 -8.85
CA SER A 117 -1.36 -14.44 -8.35
C SER A 117 -2.51 -14.06 -9.29
N ARG A 118 -2.54 -12.80 -9.74
CA ARG A 118 -3.56 -12.30 -10.70
C ARG A 118 -3.53 -13.06 -12.03
N GLU A 119 -2.33 -13.32 -12.57
CA GLU A 119 -2.19 -14.09 -13.82
C GLU A 119 -2.68 -15.53 -13.67
N LYS A 120 -2.45 -16.18 -12.54
CA LYS A 120 -3.00 -17.51 -12.23
C LYS A 120 -4.52 -17.51 -12.19
N ILE A 121 -5.15 -16.54 -11.53
CA ILE A 121 -6.59 -16.39 -11.46
C ILE A 121 -7.17 -16.20 -12.86
N ARG A 122 -6.57 -15.33 -13.68
CA ARG A 122 -7.00 -15.08 -15.06
C ARG A 122 -6.88 -16.29 -15.96
N SER A 123 -5.73 -16.97 -15.92
CA SER A 123 -5.45 -18.12 -16.81
C SER A 123 -6.35 -19.32 -16.53
N ASN A 124 -6.72 -19.53 -15.27
CA ASN A 124 -7.56 -20.66 -14.87
C ASN A 124 -9.06 -20.37 -15.01
N ASN A 125 -9.46 -19.17 -15.45
CA ASN A 125 -10.86 -18.71 -15.44
C ASN A 125 -11.55 -19.01 -14.10
N SER A 126 -10.80 -18.99 -13.02
CA SER A 126 -11.22 -19.38 -11.68
C SER A 126 -11.68 -18.15 -10.93
N LEU A 127 -12.89 -18.18 -10.41
CA LEU A 127 -13.37 -17.24 -9.38
C LEU A 127 -12.75 -17.55 -8.01
N ALA A 128 -11.80 -18.51 -7.95
CA ALA A 128 -11.17 -18.91 -6.71
C ALA A 128 -10.24 -17.79 -6.21
N MET A 129 -10.50 -17.35 -5.00
CA MET A 129 -9.65 -16.41 -4.27
C MET A 129 -8.29 -17.06 -3.96
N ASP A 130 -7.19 -16.40 -4.30
CA ASP A 130 -5.88 -16.75 -3.77
C ASP A 130 -5.67 -16.06 -2.41
N TRP A 131 -5.69 -16.87 -1.34
CA TRP A 131 -5.55 -16.39 0.04
C TRP A 131 -4.10 -16.17 0.47
N ASN A 132 -3.14 -16.49 -0.38
CA ASN A 132 -1.72 -16.32 -0.07
C ASN A 132 -1.21 -14.92 -0.39
N ASP A 133 -2.03 -14.11 -1.08
CA ASP A 133 -1.61 -12.80 -1.56
C ASP A 133 -2.71 -11.76 -1.47
N TYR A 134 -2.33 -10.47 -1.50
CA TYR A 134 -3.27 -9.35 -1.53
C TYR A 134 -4.00 -9.30 -2.88
N GLN A 135 -5.32 -9.30 -2.82
CA GLN A 135 -6.15 -9.25 -4.01
C GLN A 135 -6.70 -7.84 -4.25
N PRO A 136 -6.83 -7.40 -5.51
CA PRO A 136 -7.51 -6.15 -5.85
C PRO A 136 -8.99 -6.17 -5.49
N LEU A 137 -9.57 -4.98 -5.33
CA LEU A 137 -10.98 -4.82 -4.94
C LEU A 137 -11.96 -5.48 -5.92
N ASP A 138 -11.67 -5.45 -7.21
CA ASP A 138 -12.50 -6.09 -8.25
C ASP A 138 -12.52 -7.62 -8.10
N VAL A 139 -11.38 -8.24 -7.75
CA VAL A 139 -11.31 -9.68 -7.45
C VAL A 139 -12.10 -10.01 -6.18
N LEU A 140 -11.94 -9.19 -5.13
CA LEU A 140 -12.69 -9.34 -3.88
C LEU A 140 -14.20 -9.23 -4.11
N ASN A 141 -14.65 -8.22 -4.85
CA ASN A 141 -16.07 -8.04 -5.18
C ASN A 141 -16.62 -9.21 -6.01
N SER A 142 -15.87 -9.70 -7.00
CA SER A 142 -16.26 -10.86 -7.80
C SER A 142 -16.37 -12.11 -6.95
N PHE A 143 -15.46 -12.30 -6.00
CA PHE A 143 -15.50 -13.44 -5.07
C PHE A 143 -16.73 -13.40 -4.16
N ILE A 144 -17.02 -12.27 -3.49
CA ILE A 144 -18.20 -12.18 -2.61
C ILE A 144 -19.50 -12.28 -3.41
N GLN A 145 -19.55 -11.79 -4.67
CA GLN A 145 -20.69 -11.98 -5.56
C GLN A 145 -20.89 -13.46 -5.88
N SER A 146 -19.82 -14.18 -6.23
CA SER A 146 -19.91 -15.62 -6.51
C SER A 146 -20.41 -16.44 -5.30
N LEU A 147 -20.05 -16.03 -4.08
CA LEU A 147 -20.56 -16.63 -2.86
C LEU A 147 -22.07 -16.39 -2.68
N ALA A 148 -22.53 -15.15 -2.94
CA ALA A 148 -23.93 -14.82 -2.86
C ALA A 148 -24.76 -15.56 -3.94
N ASP A 149 -24.25 -15.67 -5.15
CA ASP A 149 -24.93 -16.36 -6.26
C ASP A 149 -25.01 -17.89 -6.06
N SER A 150 -24.08 -18.46 -5.27
CA SER A 150 -23.98 -19.89 -5.07
C SER A 150 -24.61 -20.40 -3.77
N ASN A 151 -25.10 -19.49 -2.91
CA ASN A 151 -25.59 -19.87 -1.58
C ASN A 151 -26.82 -19.07 -1.18
N ASP A 152 -27.95 -19.73 -0.96
CA ASP A 152 -29.22 -19.11 -0.59
C ASP A 152 -29.18 -18.36 0.77
N PHE A 153 -28.20 -18.69 1.62
CA PHE A 153 -27.98 -18.03 2.90
C PHE A 153 -27.06 -16.81 2.82
N ALA A 154 -26.60 -16.44 1.62
CA ALA A 154 -25.70 -15.32 1.41
C ALA A 154 -26.29 -14.31 0.43
N ARG A 155 -26.11 -13.02 0.67
CA ARG A 155 -26.53 -11.95 -0.22
C ARG A 155 -25.61 -10.74 -0.15
N ILE A 156 -25.54 -9.96 -1.23
CA ILE A 156 -24.81 -8.69 -1.26
C ILE A 156 -25.73 -7.56 -0.81
N ILE A 157 -25.23 -6.70 0.07
CA ILE A 157 -25.86 -5.46 0.49
C ILE A 157 -24.91 -4.31 0.14
N ASN A 158 -25.34 -3.40 -0.73
CA ASN A 158 -24.63 -2.16 -0.96
C ASN A 158 -24.96 -1.19 0.19
N ILE A 159 -23.94 -0.74 0.92
CA ILE A 159 -24.08 0.18 2.05
C ILE A 159 -23.72 1.63 1.69
N GLY A 160 -23.50 1.93 0.42
CA GLY A 160 -23.16 3.26 -0.09
C GLY A 160 -21.92 3.27 -0.96
N GLN A 161 -21.33 4.43 -1.10
CA GLN A 161 -20.13 4.62 -1.93
C GLN A 161 -18.98 5.23 -1.13
N SER A 162 -17.75 4.87 -1.50
CA SER A 162 -16.53 5.48 -0.98
C SER A 162 -16.39 6.92 -1.48
N TYR A 163 -15.39 7.66 -0.93
CA TYR A 163 -15.04 9.00 -1.39
C TYR A 163 -14.77 9.07 -2.91
N GLU A 164 -14.25 8.00 -3.50
CA GLU A 164 -13.96 7.90 -4.94
C GLU A 164 -15.16 7.37 -5.75
N GLY A 165 -16.35 7.26 -5.17
CA GLY A 165 -17.57 6.78 -5.83
C GLY A 165 -17.59 5.28 -6.09
N ARG A 166 -16.75 4.49 -5.43
CA ARG A 166 -16.77 3.02 -5.54
C ARG A 166 -17.81 2.44 -4.58
N ASP A 167 -18.59 1.50 -5.06
CA ASP A 167 -19.58 0.79 -4.24
C ASP A 167 -18.92 0.04 -3.08
N MET A 168 -19.50 0.22 -1.89
CA MET A 168 -19.12 -0.52 -0.68
C MET A 168 -20.08 -1.68 -0.48
N ASN A 169 -19.67 -2.87 -0.92
CA ASN A 169 -20.48 -4.07 -0.86
C ASN A 169 -20.15 -4.90 0.39
N VAL A 170 -21.18 -5.36 1.07
CA VAL A 170 -21.09 -6.24 2.24
C VAL A 170 -21.72 -7.58 1.90
N LEU A 171 -21.01 -8.68 2.16
CA LEU A 171 -21.59 -10.02 2.12
C LEU A 171 -22.32 -10.29 3.44
N ALA A 172 -23.64 -10.32 3.39
CA ALA A 172 -24.47 -10.75 4.52
C ALA A 172 -24.66 -12.26 4.48
N VAL A 173 -24.37 -12.93 5.59
CA VAL A 173 -24.58 -14.38 5.78
C VAL A 173 -25.59 -14.57 6.88
N GLU A 174 -26.68 -15.23 6.57
CA GLU A 174 -27.80 -15.44 7.48
C GLU A 174 -27.90 -16.95 7.84
N LYS A 175 -28.28 -17.24 9.06
CA LYS A 175 -28.59 -18.63 9.46
C LYS A 175 -29.93 -19.01 8.85
N VAL A 176 -29.96 -20.04 8.01
CA VAL A 176 -31.18 -20.68 7.51
C VAL A 176 -31.86 -21.47 8.64
#